data_efc23fddc63b81e951272fdd84a4d8b0
#
_entry.id   efc23fddc63b81e951272fdd84a4d8b0
#
_cell.length_a   1.000
_cell.length_b   1.000
_cell.length_c   1.000
_cell.angle_alpha   90.00
_cell.angle_beta   90.00
_cell.angle_gamma   90.00
#
_symmetry.space_group_name_H-M   'P 1'
#
loop_
_entity.id
_entity.type
_entity.pdbx_description
1 polymer ?
#
loop_
_entity_poly.entity_id
_entity_poly.type
_entity_poly.pdbx_seq_one_letter_code
_entity_poly.pdbx_strand_id
1 'polypeptide(L)'
;SRLSHIGSIRTAKQKQDMNDLMVNELYIAASSDAEGNFELTRNHKLFQANYLMGAGDYRAALNSYKELNSLFEQNQQFWSNPPIYYLSVLEGVLGSLRSVGNYNEIPYFLEKLRKLIAEDSSLEFKVNATCLLFQYELFPYLDKGNFAECTELMSRYQETLYDKEAWLSPIRKSELLLYTTLIHIGNQNYKALLSGSLSKSSVDV
;
A
#
# COMPACT_ATOMS: atom_id res chain seq x y z
N SER A 1 -9.29 2.11 -16.53
CA SER A 1 -8.47 3.30 -16.22
C SER A 1 -7.02 3.05 -16.64
N ARG A 2 -6.36 4.05 -17.23
CA ARG A 2 -4.98 3.95 -17.76
C ARG A 2 -3.94 3.69 -16.66
N LEU A 3 -4.25 4.05 -15.42
CA LEU A 3 -3.35 3.88 -14.26
C LEU A 3 -3.20 2.43 -13.81
N SER A 4 -4.18 1.56 -14.06
CA SER A 4 -4.12 0.15 -13.66
C SER A 4 -3.05 -0.69 -14.37
N HIS A 5 -2.43 -0.16 -15.42
CA HIS A 5 -1.41 -0.87 -16.20
C HIS A 5 0.03 -0.52 -15.83
N ILE A 6 0.26 0.47 -14.94
CA ILE A 6 1.63 0.91 -14.59
C ILE A 6 2.44 -0.21 -13.95
N GLY A 7 1.83 -1.03 -13.09
CA GLY A 7 2.49 -2.17 -12.46
C GLY A 7 2.85 -3.32 -13.40
N SER A 8 2.40 -3.30 -14.66
CA SER A 8 2.63 -4.35 -15.65
C SER A 8 3.64 -3.99 -16.74
N ILE A 9 4.36 -2.86 -16.62
CA ILE A 9 5.34 -2.40 -17.62
C ILE A 9 6.53 -3.35 -17.63
N ARG A 10 6.63 -4.21 -18.65
CA ARG A 10 7.70 -5.22 -18.77
C ARG A 10 8.57 -5.04 -20.00
N THR A 11 8.12 -4.32 -21.01
CA THR A 11 8.85 -4.15 -22.27
C THR A 11 9.34 -2.72 -22.47
N ALA A 12 10.43 -2.55 -23.27
CA ALA A 12 10.94 -1.23 -23.62
C ALA A 12 9.88 -0.36 -24.33
N LYS A 13 9.04 -0.99 -25.17
CA LYS A 13 7.93 -0.31 -25.84
C LYS A 13 6.90 0.21 -24.84
N GLN A 14 6.49 -0.61 -23.88
CA GLN A 14 5.55 -0.18 -22.84
C GLN A 14 6.10 0.97 -21.98
N LYS A 15 7.43 0.96 -21.71
CA LYS A 15 8.10 2.09 -21.04
C LYS A 15 8.05 3.35 -21.87
N GLN A 16 8.31 3.25 -23.17
CA GLN A 16 8.24 4.41 -24.08
C GLN A 16 6.82 4.95 -24.19
N ASP A 17 5.82 4.09 -24.42
CA ASP A 17 4.40 4.47 -24.50
C ASP A 17 3.94 5.17 -23.20
N MET A 18 4.40 4.70 -22.03
CA MET A 18 4.12 5.33 -20.74
C MET A 18 4.83 6.66 -20.57
N ASN A 19 6.08 6.76 -21.02
CA ASN A 19 6.81 8.01 -20.97
C ASN A 19 6.14 9.08 -21.84
N ASP A 20 5.72 8.72 -23.04
CA ASP A 20 5.02 9.62 -23.95
C ASP A 20 3.65 10.06 -23.36
N LEU A 21 2.94 9.11 -22.71
CA LEU A 21 1.71 9.43 -22.01
C LEU A 21 1.97 10.40 -20.83
N MET A 22 3.02 10.16 -20.05
CA MET A 22 3.38 11.02 -18.91
C MET A 22 3.74 12.44 -19.38
N VAL A 23 4.56 12.58 -20.44
CA VAL A 23 4.93 13.88 -21.02
C VAL A 23 3.68 14.63 -21.47
N ASN A 24 2.73 13.93 -22.09
CA ASN A 24 1.47 14.52 -22.53
C ASN A 24 0.59 14.98 -21.37
N GLU A 25 0.46 14.16 -20.31
CA GLU A 25 -0.31 14.50 -19.10
C GLU A 25 0.34 15.68 -18.35
N LEU A 26 1.68 15.73 -18.28
CA LEU A 26 2.42 16.85 -17.69
C LEU A 26 2.19 18.15 -18.48
N TYR A 27 2.16 18.07 -19.82
CA TYR A 27 1.86 19.22 -20.68
C TYR A 27 0.42 19.73 -20.48
N ILE A 28 -0.55 18.81 -20.43
CA ILE A 28 -1.96 19.15 -20.15
C ILE A 28 -2.09 19.83 -18.79
N ALA A 29 -1.43 19.31 -17.77
CA ALA A 29 -1.50 19.89 -16.43
C ALA A 29 -0.82 21.29 -16.35
N ALA A 30 0.29 21.49 -17.05
CA ALA A 30 0.97 22.78 -17.12
C ALA A 30 0.17 23.84 -17.91
N SER A 31 -0.67 23.39 -18.86
CA SER A 31 -1.50 24.26 -19.69
C SER A 31 -2.90 24.52 -19.12
N SER A 32 -3.32 23.77 -18.10
CA SER A 32 -4.59 23.98 -17.39
C SER A 32 -4.36 24.84 -16.15
N ASP A 33 -5.29 25.77 -15.86
CA ASP A 33 -5.32 26.55 -14.60
C ASP A 33 -5.60 25.58 -13.41
N ALA A 34 -4.59 24.75 -13.10
CA ALA A 34 -4.67 23.74 -12.04
C ALA A 34 -4.57 24.38 -10.64
N GLU A 35 -4.15 25.66 -10.54
CA GLU A 35 -4.10 26.40 -9.29
C GLU A 35 -5.52 26.55 -8.72
N GLY A 36 -5.77 25.80 -7.63
CA GLY A 36 -7.04 25.80 -6.91
C GLY A 36 -7.95 24.58 -7.13
N ASN A 37 -7.63 23.69 -8.09
CA ASN A 37 -8.40 22.46 -8.27
C ASN A 37 -7.68 21.26 -7.61
N PHE A 38 -8.11 20.93 -6.39
CA PHE A 38 -7.56 19.80 -5.63
C PHE A 38 -7.57 18.47 -6.41
N GLU A 39 -8.68 18.14 -7.07
CA GLU A 39 -8.82 16.84 -7.76
C GLU A 39 -7.88 16.74 -8.96
N LEU A 40 -7.73 17.79 -9.72
CA LEU A 40 -6.83 17.81 -10.87
C LEU A 40 -5.37 17.68 -10.40
N THR A 41 -4.97 18.48 -9.41
CA THR A 41 -3.63 18.44 -8.82
C THR A 41 -3.32 17.06 -8.22
N ARG A 42 -4.27 16.49 -7.45
CA ARG A 42 -4.16 15.14 -6.89
C ARG A 42 -3.94 14.09 -7.98
N ASN A 43 -4.78 14.07 -9.00
CA ASN A 43 -4.72 13.05 -10.04
C ASN A 43 -3.40 13.13 -10.83
N HIS A 44 -2.96 14.34 -11.14
CA HIS A 44 -1.71 14.56 -11.84
C HIS A 44 -0.48 14.10 -11.02
N LYS A 45 -0.40 14.54 -9.74
CA LYS A 45 0.69 14.13 -8.86
C LYS A 45 0.66 12.62 -8.57
N LEU A 46 -0.52 12.01 -8.44
CA LEU A 46 -0.65 10.57 -8.25
C LEU A 46 -0.19 9.79 -9.48
N PHE A 47 -0.51 10.28 -10.67
CA PHE A 47 -0.02 9.69 -11.92
C PHE A 47 1.51 9.74 -11.99
N GLN A 48 2.10 10.89 -11.70
CA GLN A 48 3.56 11.07 -11.69
C GLN A 48 4.23 10.14 -10.66
N ALA A 49 3.72 10.08 -9.43
CA ALA A 49 4.27 9.25 -8.37
C ALA A 49 4.21 7.75 -8.73
N ASN A 50 3.08 7.28 -9.27
CA ASN A 50 2.92 5.90 -9.75
C ASN A 50 3.86 5.56 -10.91
N TYR A 51 4.07 6.49 -11.84
CA TYR A 51 5.01 6.31 -12.94
C TYR A 51 6.44 6.14 -12.41
N LEU A 52 6.89 7.02 -11.52
CA LEU A 52 8.23 6.96 -10.92
C LEU A 52 8.44 5.65 -10.15
N MET A 53 7.41 5.21 -9.39
CA MET A 53 7.43 3.93 -8.67
C MET A 53 7.59 2.76 -9.65
N GLY A 54 6.81 2.74 -10.73
CA GLY A 54 6.89 1.71 -11.78
C GLY A 54 8.20 1.74 -12.58
N ALA A 55 8.82 2.91 -12.71
CA ALA A 55 10.13 3.09 -13.36
C ALA A 55 11.32 2.67 -12.46
N GLY A 56 11.07 2.42 -11.16
CA GLY A 56 12.09 2.08 -10.17
C GLY A 56 12.82 3.27 -9.57
N ASP A 57 12.39 4.50 -9.86
CA ASP A 57 12.90 5.71 -9.18
C ASP A 57 12.16 5.94 -7.86
N TYR A 58 12.46 5.06 -6.89
CA TYR A 58 11.77 5.05 -5.59
C TYR A 58 11.99 6.33 -4.77
N ARG A 59 13.12 7.02 -4.97
CA ARG A 59 13.38 8.29 -4.26
C ARG A 59 12.52 9.43 -4.79
N ALA A 60 12.46 9.58 -6.11
CA ALA A 60 11.59 10.57 -6.72
C ALA A 60 10.11 10.24 -6.48
N ALA A 61 9.72 8.96 -6.54
CA ALA A 61 8.38 8.51 -6.17
C ALA A 61 8.02 8.89 -4.72
N LEU A 62 8.93 8.64 -3.76
CA LEU A 62 8.73 9.01 -2.35
C LEU A 62 8.48 10.50 -2.19
N ASN A 63 9.26 11.35 -2.85
CA ASN A 63 9.07 12.79 -2.80
C ASN A 63 7.68 13.19 -3.34
N SER A 64 7.30 12.67 -4.49
CA SER A 64 5.99 12.95 -5.10
C SER A 64 4.82 12.46 -4.22
N TYR A 65 4.93 11.29 -3.59
CA TYR A 65 3.91 10.81 -2.64
C TYR A 65 3.88 11.63 -1.34
N LYS A 66 5.02 12.12 -0.84
CA LYS A 66 5.05 13.04 0.32
C LYS A 66 4.41 14.39 -0.01
N GLU A 67 4.60 14.93 -1.21
CA GLU A 67 3.89 16.11 -1.67
C GLU A 67 2.38 15.88 -1.74
N LEU A 68 1.94 14.71 -2.26
CA LEU A 68 0.54 14.32 -2.24
C LEU A 68 -0.01 14.21 -0.80
N ASN A 69 0.73 13.59 0.10
CA ASN A 69 0.33 13.52 1.51
C ASN A 69 0.15 14.93 2.10
N SER A 70 1.07 15.85 1.81
CA SER A 70 0.97 17.24 2.28
C SER A 70 -0.25 17.96 1.68
N LEU A 71 -0.57 17.68 0.43
CA LEU A 71 -1.79 18.20 -0.23
C LEU A 71 -3.06 17.72 0.50
N PHE A 72 -3.12 16.45 0.88
CA PHE A 72 -4.24 15.91 1.67
C PHE A 72 -4.27 16.49 3.09
N GLU A 73 -3.12 16.70 3.74
CA GLU A 73 -3.05 17.30 5.08
C GLU A 73 -3.59 18.74 5.11
N GLN A 74 -3.36 19.49 4.06
CA GLN A 74 -3.91 20.83 3.89
C GLN A 74 -5.40 20.83 3.55
N ASN A 75 -5.94 19.68 3.11
CA ASN A 75 -7.31 19.52 2.62
C ASN A 75 -7.99 18.32 3.29
N GLN A 76 -8.05 18.29 4.62
CA GLN A 76 -8.52 17.14 5.40
C GLN A 76 -9.95 16.70 5.08
N GLN A 77 -10.79 17.60 4.56
CA GLN A 77 -12.14 17.28 4.10
C GLN A 77 -12.18 16.21 2.99
N PHE A 78 -11.05 15.95 2.32
CA PHE A 78 -10.94 14.93 1.27
C PHE A 78 -10.34 13.60 1.76
N TRP A 79 -10.05 13.43 3.06
CA TRP A 79 -9.48 12.18 3.57
C TRP A 79 -10.45 11.02 3.47
N SER A 80 -11.71 11.25 3.81
CA SER A 80 -12.75 10.23 3.91
C SER A 80 -13.77 10.24 2.77
N ASN A 81 -13.59 11.08 1.75
CA ASN A 81 -14.61 11.24 0.71
C ASN A 81 -14.02 11.30 -0.72
N PRO A 82 -13.78 10.16 -1.38
CA PRO A 82 -13.73 8.81 -0.85
C PRO A 82 -12.36 8.46 -0.23
N PRO A 83 -12.30 7.66 0.84
CA PRO A 83 -11.07 7.38 1.58
C PRO A 83 -10.01 6.61 0.77
N ILE A 84 -10.42 5.94 -0.28
CA ILE A 84 -9.53 5.14 -1.15
C ILE A 84 -8.40 5.98 -1.78
N TYR A 85 -8.64 7.26 -2.04
CA TYR A 85 -7.62 8.12 -2.62
C TYR A 85 -6.50 8.42 -1.62
N TYR A 86 -6.84 8.75 -0.38
CA TYR A 86 -5.83 8.98 0.64
C TYR A 86 -5.14 7.67 1.04
N LEU A 87 -5.87 6.55 1.11
CA LEU A 87 -5.28 5.22 1.30
C LEU A 87 -4.22 4.92 0.24
N SER A 88 -4.49 5.20 -1.03
CA SER A 88 -3.53 4.99 -2.13
C SER A 88 -2.26 5.84 -1.99
N VAL A 89 -2.40 7.06 -1.48
CA VAL A 89 -1.24 7.93 -1.21
C VAL A 89 -0.41 7.37 -0.05
N LEU A 90 -1.04 6.97 1.06
CA LEU A 90 -0.34 6.37 2.19
C LEU A 90 0.37 5.07 1.79
N GLU A 91 -0.28 4.22 0.99
CA GLU A 91 0.33 3.01 0.43
C GLU A 91 1.56 3.34 -0.42
N GLY A 92 1.47 4.35 -1.29
CA GLY A 92 2.58 4.80 -2.12
C GLY A 92 3.76 5.32 -1.31
N VAL A 93 3.51 6.13 -0.26
CA VAL A 93 4.55 6.58 0.68
C VAL A 93 5.22 5.39 1.36
N LEU A 94 4.43 4.50 1.97
CA LEU A 94 4.92 3.34 2.71
C LEU A 94 5.73 2.39 1.81
N GLY A 95 5.24 2.12 0.60
CA GLY A 95 5.94 1.31 -0.40
C GLY A 95 7.27 1.92 -0.83
N SER A 96 7.28 3.23 -1.07
CA SER A 96 8.51 3.95 -1.43
C SER A 96 9.51 3.98 -0.26
N LEU A 97 9.06 4.19 0.97
CA LEU A 97 9.91 4.16 2.17
C LEU A 97 10.59 2.80 2.33
N ARG A 98 9.85 1.70 2.18
CA ARG A 98 10.41 0.35 2.21
C ARG A 98 11.44 0.15 1.09
N SER A 99 11.10 0.57 -0.13
CA SER A 99 11.97 0.40 -1.32
C SER A 99 13.29 1.16 -1.20
N VAL A 100 13.31 2.30 -0.50
CA VAL A 100 14.56 3.05 -0.23
C VAL A 100 15.24 2.65 1.09
N GLY A 101 14.66 1.69 1.86
CA GLY A 101 15.19 1.21 3.14
C GLY A 101 15.01 2.17 4.31
N ASN A 102 14.12 3.17 4.19
CA ASN A 102 13.87 4.15 5.24
C ASN A 102 12.74 3.72 6.18
N TYR A 103 13.00 2.73 7.03
CA TYR A 103 12.01 2.21 7.98
C TYR A 103 11.67 3.17 9.13
N ASN A 104 12.53 4.15 9.41
CA ASN A 104 12.34 5.07 10.54
C ASN A 104 11.12 5.98 10.40
N GLU A 105 10.73 6.31 9.18
CA GLU A 105 9.56 7.13 8.91
C GLU A 105 8.24 6.35 8.83
N ILE A 106 8.28 5.02 8.66
CA ILE A 106 7.10 4.17 8.51
C ILE A 106 6.10 4.37 9.66
N PRO A 107 6.49 4.38 10.97
CA PRO A 107 5.54 4.53 12.07
C PRO A 107 4.68 5.80 11.98
N TYR A 108 5.22 6.89 11.49
CA TYR A 108 4.49 8.15 11.30
C TYR A 108 3.31 7.99 10.32
N PHE A 109 3.53 7.30 9.20
CA PHE A 109 2.49 7.08 8.20
C PHE A 109 1.51 5.98 8.62
N LEU A 110 1.95 5.00 9.42
CA LEU A 110 1.04 4.01 10.02
C LEU A 110 0.04 4.67 10.98
N GLU A 111 0.44 5.69 11.73
CA GLU A 111 -0.51 6.45 12.57
C GLU A 111 -1.58 7.16 11.75
N LYS A 112 -1.21 7.73 10.59
CA LYS A 112 -2.20 8.32 9.68
C LYS A 112 -3.16 7.27 9.12
N LEU A 113 -2.64 6.10 8.77
CA LEU A 113 -3.44 4.98 8.30
C LEU A 113 -4.42 4.49 9.38
N ARG A 114 -3.99 4.39 10.65
CA ARG A 114 -4.86 4.05 11.78
C ARG A 114 -6.00 5.05 11.96
N LYS A 115 -5.70 6.35 11.85
CA LYS A 115 -6.74 7.40 11.90
C LYS A 115 -7.74 7.25 10.77
N LEU A 116 -7.28 7.06 9.54
CA LEU A 116 -8.14 6.86 8.38
C LEU A 116 -9.06 5.63 8.54
N ILE A 117 -8.54 4.52 9.09
CA ILE A 117 -9.31 3.31 9.40
C ILE A 117 -10.37 3.59 10.47
N ALA A 118 -10.04 4.38 11.49
CA ALA A 118 -10.95 4.69 12.58
C ALA A 118 -12.13 5.58 12.14
N GLU A 119 -11.88 6.51 11.23
CA GLU A 119 -12.87 7.49 10.75
C GLU A 119 -13.89 6.91 9.76
N ASP A 120 -13.54 5.85 9.02
CA ASP A 120 -14.44 5.25 8.03
C ASP A 120 -15.49 4.33 8.70
N SER A 121 -16.68 4.22 8.09
CA SER A 121 -17.76 3.34 8.58
C SER A 121 -17.84 2.02 7.80
N SER A 122 -17.22 1.92 6.62
CA SER A 122 -17.27 0.75 5.75
C SER A 122 -16.40 -0.38 6.30
N LEU A 123 -17.01 -1.53 6.59
CA LEU A 123 -16.26 -2.72 7.03
C LEU A 123 -15.27 -3.19 5.95
N GLU A 124 -15.69 -3.19 4.69
CA GLU A 124 -14.82 -3.58 3.57
C GLU A 124 -13.59 -2.68 3.48
N PHE A 125 -13.77 -1.36 3.55
CA PHE A 125 -12.65 -0.43 3.57
C PHE A 125 -11.72 -0.69 4.76
N LYS A 126 -12.29 -0.81 5.98
CA LYS A 126 -11.51 -1.07 7.20
C LYS A 126 -10.66 -2.33 7.09
N VAL A 127 -11.22 -3.43 6.62
CA VAL A 127 -10.48 -4.70 6.51
C VAL A 127 -9.36 -4.60 5.47
N ASN A 128 -9.60 -3.98 4.32
CA ASN A 128 -8.57 -3.78 3.28
C ASN A 128 -7.46 -2.83 3.76
N ALA A 129 -7.81 -1.74 4.44
CA ALA A 129 -6.83 -0.82 5.00
C ALA A 129 -6.06 -1.42 6.18
N THR A 130 -6.70 -2.29 6.99
CA THR A 130 -6.04 -3.07 8.06
C THR A 130 -5.05 -4.07 7.49
N CYS A 131 -5.34 -4.67 6.33
CA CYS A 131 -4.38 -5.53 5.64
C CYS A 131 -3.11 -4.74 5.26
N LEU A 132 -3.26 -3.53 4.75
CA LEU A 132 -2.14 -2.65 4.46
C LEU A 132 -1.35 -2.29 5.73
N LEU A 133 -2.05 -1.95 6.82
CA LEU A 133 -1.44 -1.67 8.12
C LEU A 133 -0.60 -2.86 8.61
N PHE A 134 -1.18 -4.07 8.59
CA PHE A 134 -0.49 -5.30 8.94
C PHE A 134 0.78 -5.50 8.12
N GLN A 135 0.72 -5.34 6.80
CA GLN A 135 1.88 -5.53 5.91
C GLN A 135 3.05 -4.63 6.30
N TYR A 136 2.81 -3.34 6.54
CA TYR A 136 3.89 -2.39 6.85
C TYR A 136 4.36 -2.45 8.30
N GLU A 137 3.59 -3.01 9.22
CA GLU A 137 4.08 -3.43 10.53
C GLU A 137 4.93 -4.71 10.45
N LEU A 138 4.61 -5.62 9.50
CA LEU A 138 5.28 -6.89 9.31
C LEU A 138 6.67 -6.74 8.67
N PHE A 139 6.81 -5.89 7.66
CA PHE A 139 8.03 -5.81 6.85
C PHE A 139 9.32 -5.58 7.63
N PRO A 140 9.38 -4.75 8.70
CA PRO A 140 10.60 -4.60 9.49
C PRO A 140 11.11 -5.89 10.13
N TYR A 141 10.23 -6.84 10.41
CA TYR A 141 10.55 -8.16 10.95
C TYR A 141 10.84 -9.16 9.84
N LEU A 142 9.98 -9.22 8.84
CA LEU A 142 10.08 -10.16 7.72
C LEU A 142 11.37 -9.93 6.93
N ASP A 143 11.72 -8.68 6.62
CA ASP A 143 12.93 -8.33 5.86
C ASP A 143 14.24 -8.64 6.64
N LYS A 144 14.14 -8.86 7.96
CA LYS A 144 15.25 -9.28 8.82
C LYS A 144 15.24 -10.79 9.13
N GLY A 145 14.23 -11.52 8.68
CA GLY A 145 14.05 -12.94 9.00
C GLY A 145 13.62 -13.23 10.44
N ASN A 146 13.02 -12.24 11.13
CA ASN A 146 12.52 -12.38 12.50
C ASN A 146 11.12 -13.00 12.47
N PHE A 147 11.04 -14.29 12.16
CA PHE A 147 9.77 -14.98 11.91
C PHE A 147 8.94 -15.22 13.19
N ALA A 148 9.57 -15.26 14.36
CA ALA A 148 8.85 -15.34 15.63
C ALA A 148 7.99 -14.10 15.87
N GLU A 149 8.57 -12.92 15.71
CA GLU A 149 7.87 -11.64 15.80
C GLU A 149 6.79 -11.50 14.74
N CYS A 150 7.03 -12.03 13.53
CA CYS A 150 6.02 -12.09 12.48
C CYS A 150 4.79 -12.92 12.91
N THR A 151 5.00 -14.05 13.58
CA THR A 151 3.92 -14.92 14.09
C THR A 151 3.14 -14.24 15.21
N GLU A 152 3.82 -13.56 16.11
CA GLU A 152 3.16 -12.77 17.16
C GLU A 152 2.29 -11.67 16.54
N LEU A 153 2.81 -10.99 15.52
CA LEU A 153 2.04 -9.98 14.80
C LEU A 153 0.80 -10.59 14.11
N MET A 154 0.93 -11.74 13.44
CA MET A 154 -0.22 -12.44 12.85
C MET A 154 -1.30 -12.72 13.91
N SER A 155 -0.92 -13.19 15.09
CA SER A 155 -1.86 -13.48 16.18
C SER A 155 -2.61 -12.23 16.63
N ARG A 156 -1.94 -11.07 16.70
CA ARG A 156 -2.58 -9.79 17.04
C ARG A 156 -3.63 -9.34 16.01
N TYR A 157 -3.47 -9.74 14.75
CA TYR A 157 -4.38 -9.39 13.65
C TYR A 157 -5.45 -10.47 13.37
N GLN A 158 -5.51 -11.54 14.18
CA GLN A 158 -6.43 -12.66 13.96
C GLN A 158 -7.89 -12.19 13.81
N GLU A 159 -8.44 -11.49 14.80
CA GLU A 159 -9.83 -11.06 14.83
C GLU A 159 -10.13 -9.91 13.84
N THR A 160 -9.16 -9.04 13.61
CA THR A 160 -9.38 -7.82 12.83
C THR A 160 -9.14 -8.00 11.34
N LEU A 161 -8.37 -9.01 10.95
CA LEU A 161 -7.98 -9.26 9.57
C LEU A 161 -8.26 -10.71 9.13
N TYR A 162 -7.65 -11.71 9.77
CA TYR A 162 -7.74 -13.10 9.31
C TYR A 162 -9.17 -13.66 9.39
N ASP A 163 -9.88 -13.42 10.48
CA ASP A 163 -11.28 -13.85 10.64
C ASP A 163 -12.25 -13.08 9.72
N LYS A 164 -11.76 -12.02 9.08
CA LYS A 164 -12.52 -11.18 8.14
C LYS A 164 -12.01 -11.24 6.71
N GLU A 165 -11.25 -12.26 6.35
CA GLU A 165 -10.64 -12.40 5.02
C GLU A 165 -11.64 -12.36 3.86
N ALA A 166 -12.91 -12.71 4.11
CA ALA A 166 -13.98 -12.65 3.11
C ALA A 166 -14.24 -11.22 2.59
N TRP A 167 -13.86 -10.20 3.37
CA TRP A 167 -14.01 -8.78 3.02
C TRP A 167 -12.80 -8.20 2.29
N LEU A 168 -11.73 -8.99 2.13
CA LEU A 168 -10.55 -8.55 1.40
C LEU A 168 -10.79 -8.55 -0.10
N SER A 169 -10.26 -7.53 -0.77
CA SER A 169 -10.14 -7.54 -2.22
C SER A 169 -9.23 -8.70 -2.67
N PRO A 170 -9.39 -9.21 -3.90
CA PRO A 170 -8.56 -10.32 -4.40
C PRO A 170 -7.06 -10.06 -4.30
N ILE A 171 -6.62 -8.81 -4.50
CA ILE A 171 -5.22 -8.42 -4.40
C ILE A 171 -4.75 -8.54 -2.96
N ARG A 172 -5.48 -7.96 -1.99
CA ARG A 172 -5.13 -8.01 -0.57
C ARG A 172 -5.15 -9.42 -0.01
N LYS A 173 -6.10 -10.24 -0.47
CA LYS A 173 -6.14 -11.65 -0.11
C LYS A 173 -4.91 -12.41 -0.60
N SER A 174 -4.48 -12.17 -1.84
CA SER A 174 -3.27 -12.78 -2.39
C SER A 174 -2.00 -12.34 -1.66
N GLU A 175 -1.91 -11.06 -1.29
CA GLU A 175 -0.79 -10.52 -0.51
C GLU A 175 -0.76 -11.12 0.90
N LEU A 176 -1.91 -11.18 1.59
CA LEU A 176 -2.01 -11.81 2.92
C LEU A 176 -1.58 -13.27 2.88
N LEU A 177 -2.05 -14.03 1.88
CA LEU A 177 -1.65 -15.41 1.66
C LEU A 177 -0.14 -15.55 1.46
N LEU A 178 0.44 -14.70 0.60
CA LEU A 178 1.88 -14.71 0.32
C LEU A 178 2.70 -14.53 1.61
N TYR A 179 2.40 -13.48 2.38
CA TYR A 179 3.16 -13.18 3.59
C TYR A 179 2.96 -14.24 4.68
N THR A 180 1.74 -14.74 4.87
CA THR A 180 1.46 -15.84 5.78
C THR A 180 2.26 -17.09 5.40
N THR A 181 2.30 -17.41 4.11
CA THR A 181 3.09 -18.54 3.60
C THR A 181 4.59 -18.37 3.89
N LEU A 182 5.14 -17.18 3.63
CA LEU A 182 6.55 -16.88 3.91
C LEU A 182 6.89 -17.03 5.41
N ILE A 183 5.99 -16.59 6.30
CA ILE A 183 6.17 -16.71 7.75
C ILE A 183 6.16 -18.18 8.16
N HIS A 184 5.23 -18.99 7.67
CA HIS A 184 5.20 -20.43 7.96
C HIS A 184 6.42 -21.17 7.44
N ILE A 185 6.93 -20.83 6.24
CA ILE A 185 8.17 -21.39 5.71
C ILE A 185 9.35 -21.00 6.61
N GLY A 186 9.46 -19.74 6.98
CA GLY A 186 10.55 -19.24 7.83
C GLY A 186 10.58 -19.89 9.23
N ASN A 187 9.41 -20.19 9.79
CA ASN A 187 9.26 -20.93 11.05
C ASN A 187 9.31 -22.47 10.89
N GLN A 188 9.56 -22.97 9.68
CA GLN A 188 9.54 -24.41 9.36
C GLN A 188 8.20 -25.11 9.69
N ASN A 189 7.10 -24.35 9.72
CA ASN A 189 5.77 -24.85 10.04
C ASN A 189 5.06 -25.36 8.77
N TYR A 190 5.58 -26.41 8.17
CA TYR A 190 5.06 -27.00 6.94
C TYR A 190 3.68 -27.65 7.09
N LYS A 191 3.30 -28.08 8.32
CA LYS A 191 1.98 -28.65 8.59
C LYS A 191 0.86 -27.64 8.38
N ALA A 192 1.07 -26.39 8.78
CA ALA A 192 0.08 -25.31 8.56
C ALA A 192 -0.13 -25.05 7.07
N LEU A 193 0.92 -25.12 6.26
CA LEU A 193 0.82 -24.94 4.79
C LEU A 193 0.02 -26.07 4.12
N LEU A 194 0.20 -27.32 4.57
CA LEU A 194 -0.48 -28.49 4.00
C LEU A 194 -1.96 -28.57 4.39
N SER A 195 -2.35 -28.00 5.54
CA SER A 195 -3.74 -28.00 6.00
C SER A 195 -4.65 -27.02 5.24
N GLY A 196 -4.09 -26.15 4.40
CA GLY A 196 -4.84 -25.11 3.66
C GLY A 196 -5.51 -24.07 4.55
N SER A 197 -5.23 -24.08 5.85
CA SER A 197 -5.81 -23.18 6.84
C SER A 197 -4.91 -21.99 7.03
N LEU A 198 -5.23 -20.86 6.37
CA LEU A 198 -4.56 -19.57 6.60
C LEU A 198 -4.79 -19.03 8.02
N SER A 199 -5.84 -19.52 8.69
CA SER A 199 -6.38 -18.95 9.93
C SER A 199 -6.06 -19.71 11.21
N LYS A 200 -5.29 -20.82 11.16
CA LYS A 200 -4.95 -21.57 12.38
C LYS A 200 -3.49 -21.41 12.71
N SER A 201 -3.16 -20.37 13.50
CA SER A 201 -2.03 -20.45 14.39
C SER A 201 -2.38 -21.48 15.49
N SER A 202 -2.18 -22.77 15.24
CA SER A 202 -2.18 -23.75 16.31
C SER A 202 -0.93 -23.51 17.17
N VAL A 203 -1.07 -22.62 18.14
CA VAL A 203 -0.29 -22.66 19.36
C VAL A 203 -0.87 -23.81 20.18
N ASP A 204 -0.56 -25.04 19.81
CA ASP A 204 -0.66 -26.19 20.69
C ASP A 204 0.76 -26.46 21.23
N VAL A 205 0.90 -26.14 22.50
CA VAL A 205 2.02 -26.45 23.39
C VAL A 205 2.22 -27.97 23.49
#